data_0bac165bee6e3367b76e409ee8555fe3
#
_entry.id   0bac165bee6e3367b76e409ee8555fe3
#
_cell.length_a   1.000
_cell.length_b   1.000
_cell.length_c   1.000
_cell.angle_alpha   90.00
_cell.angle_beta   90.00
_cell.angle_gamma   90.00
#
_symmetry.space_group_name_H-M   'P 1'
#
loop_
_entity.id
_entity.type
_entity.pdbx_description
1 polymer ?
#
loop_
_entity_poly.entity_id
_entity_poly.type
_entity_poly.pdbx_seq_one_letter_code
_entity_poly.pdbx_strand_id
1 'polypeptide(L)'
;VNLAMKQFSCLSCWLVLFAAWFWGGRELPAADEPFDLVIRGGRVMDPESGLDAVRGIGIRDGMIVAISEGPLSGREVIDARGLVVGPGFIDLHQHAFDEESIRLKARDGVTSILELEAGTAGVARWYGERAGVSRLNHGVSAGHIPVRMKVMGDLPSFLPKSDSRAATRTASQDELEELRRELARGLTEGAAAVGFGFGYTPAATEAEIEAM
;
A
#
# COMPACT_ATOMS: atom_id res chain seq x y z
N VAL A 1 50.20 -27.44 75.34
CA VAL A 1 50.26 -25.98 75.16
C VAL A 1 49.31 -25.68 73.99
N ASN A 2 48.08 -25.23 74.34
CA ASN A 2 47.02 -24.86 73.39
C ASN A 2 47.12 -23.38 73.10
N LEU A 3 47.25 -23.03 71.83
CA LEU A 3 47.05 -21.67 71.34
C LEU A 3 45.71 -21.56 70.62
N ALA A 4 44.76 -20.87 71.27
CA ALA A 4 43.44 -20.54 70.71
C ALA A 4 43.60 -19.32 69.76
N MET A 5 43.32 -19.49 68.48
CA MET A 5 43.16 -18.40 67.51
C MET A 5 41.76 -17.83 67.61
N LYS A 6 41.65 -16.57 68.05
CA LYS A 6 40.41 -15.81 68.00
C LYS A 6 40.11 -15.39 66.54
N GLN A 7 39.04 -15.87 65.99
CA GLN A 7 38.46 -15.37 64.75
C GLN A 7 37.74 -14.02 65.04
N PHE A 8 38.24 -12.94 64.52
CA PHE A 8 37.50 -11.67 64.42
C PHE A 8 36.62 -11.70 63.15
N SER A 9 35.36 -11.93 63.37
CA SER A 9 34.30 -11.82 62.35
C SER A 9 34.11 -10.31 62.05
N CYS A 10 34.55 -9.86 60.90
CA CYS A 10 34.32 -8.51 60.45
C CYS A 10 32.97 -8.46 59.73
N LEU A 11 31.87 -8.32 60.50
CA LEU A 11 30.50 -8.20 59.99
C LEU A 11 30.21 -6.82 59.33
N SER A 12 31.20 -5.90 59.33
CA SER A 12 30.98 -4.53 58.86
C SER A 12 31.32 -4.29 57.39
N CYS A 13 31.98 -5.24 56.69
CA CYS A 13 32.36 -5.07 55.27
C CYS A 13 31.27 -5.51 54.28
N TRP A 14 30.26 -6.24 54.72
CA TRP A 14 29.21 -6.74 53.81
C TRP A 14 28.02 -5.77 53.60
N LEU A 15 27.86 -4.80 54.46
CA LEU A 15 26.76 -3.84 54.39
C LEU A 15 27.01 -2.67 53.41
N VAL A 16 28.27 -2.42 53.02
CA VAL A 16 28.60 -1.32 52.08
C VAL A 16 28.49 -1.79 50.60
N LEU A 17 28.63 -3.07 50.33
CA LEU A 17 28.54 -3.60 48.96
C LEU A 17 27.08 -3.86 48.50
N PHE A 18 26.10 -3.97 49.42
CA PHE A 18 24.70 -4.18 49.08
C PHE A 18 23.93 -2.89 48.81
N ALA A 19 24.44 -1.73 49.21
CA ALA A 19 23.81 -0.42 48.96
C ALA A 19 24.13 0.13 47.56
N ALA A 20 25.15 -0.39 46.88
CA ALA A 20 25.55 0.08 45.55
C ALA A 20 24.78 -0.64 44.41
N TRP A 21 24.05 -1.72 44.72
CA TRP A 21 23.27 -2.49 43.70
C TRP A 21 21.80 -2.07 43.61
N PHE A 22 21.33 -1.16 44.47
CA PHE A 22 19.95 -0.63 44.43
C PHE A 22 19.81 0.74 43.79
N TRP A 23 20.89 1.32 43.33
CA TRP A 23 20.85 2.43 42.39
C TRP A 23 20.96 1.86 40.97
N GLY A 24 20.07 0.93 40.65
CA GLY A 24 19.72 0.63 39.29
C GLY A 24 19.28 1.95 38.65
N GLY A 25 20.08 2.44 37.72
CA GLY A 25 19.71 3.61 36.93
C GLY A 25 18.30 3.39 36.43
N ARG A 26 17.37 4.20 36.92
CA ARG A 26 16.14 4.44 36.20
C ARG A 26 16.62 5.00 34.87
N GLU A 27 16.66 4.17 33.86
CA GLU A 27 16.71 4.67 32.50
C GLU A 27 15.54 5.65 32.43
N LEU A 28 15.85 6.93 32.34
CA LEU A 28 14.84 7.91 31.97
C LEU A 28 14.26 7.37 30.69
N PRO A 29 12.92 7.27 30.54
CA PRO A 29 12.33 6.84 29.29
C PRO A 29 13.01 7.68 28.21
N ALA A 30 13.64 7.03 27.25
CA ALA A 30 14.23 7.70 26.10
C ALA A 30 13.16 8.67 25.61
N ALA A 31 13.49 9.95 25.56
CA ALA A 31 12.56 10.94 25.04
C ALA A 31 12.09 10.37 23.70
N ASP A 32 10.79 10.12 23.57
CA ASP A 32 10.22 9.48 22.38
C ASP A 32 10.81 10.21 21.17
N GLU A 33 11.53 9.47 20.31
CA GLU A 33 12.12 10.08 19.13
C GLU A 33 11.02 10.82 18.36
N PRO A 34 11.29 12.06 17.92
CA PRO A 34 10.28 12.84 17.23
C PRO A 34 9.80 12.09 15.98
N PHE A 35 8.53 12.19 15.66
CA PHE A 35 7.99 11.68 14.42
C PHE A 35 8.66 12.36 13.23
N ASP A 36 8.72 11.70 12.06
CA ASP A 36 9.25 12.34 10.86
C ASP A 36 8.33 13.49 10.44
N LEU A 37 7.02 13.25 10.51
CA LEU A 37 5.99 14.21 10.20
C LEU A 37 4.85 14.13 11.23
N VAL A 38 4.36 15.29 11.65
CA VAL A 38 3.14 15.43 12.45
C VAL A 38 2.11 16.24 11.67
N ILE A 39 0.90 15.72 11.52
CA ILE A 39 -0.26 16.49 11.09
C ILE A 39 -1.01 16.92 12.35
N ARG A 40 -1.11 18.24 12.60
CA ARG A 40 -1.58 18.77 13.87
C ARG A 40 -2.92 19.45 13.77
N GLY A 41 -3.85 19.05 14.67
CA GLY A 41 -5.07 19.80 14.95
C GLY A 41 -6.15 19.75 13.88
N GLY A 42 -6.06 18.83 12.92
CA GLY A 42 -7.10 18.58 11.93
C GLY A 42 -8.26 17.74 12.46
N ARG A 43 -9.44 17.87 11.90
CA ARG A 43 -10.55 16.96 12.12
C ARG A 43 -10.24 15.65 11.38
N VAL A 44 -9.78 14.66 12.12
CA VAL A 44 -9.49 13.34 11.58
C VAL A 44 -10.80 12.57 11.41
N MET A 45 -11.07 12.17 10.17
CA MET A 45 -12.21 11.34 9.81
C MET A 45 -11.70 9.99 9.27
N ASP A 46 -11.94 8.92 10.03
CA ASP A 46 -11.57 7.57 9.64
C ASP A 46 -12.84 6.69 9.55
N PRO A 47 -13.28 6.36 8.34
CA PRO A 47 -14.49 5.56 8.12
C PRO A 47 -14.39 4.14 8.69
N GLU A 48 -13.18 3.58 8.78
CA GLU A 48 -12.97 2.21 9.25
C GLU A 48 -13.21 2.10 10.77
N SER A 49 -12.61 2.99 11.55
CA SER A 49 -12.77 3.01 13.00
C SER A 49 -13.99 3.81 13.49
N GLY A 50 -14.60 4.61 12.61
CA GLY A 50 -15.66 5.56 12.94
C GLY A 50 -15.13 6.80 13.69
N LEU A 51 -13.82 7.04 13.72
CA LEU A 51 -13.23 8.22 14.33
C LEU A 51 -13.64 9.48 13.56
N ASP A 52 -14.21 10.46 14.26
CA ASP A 52 -14.48 11.80 13.76
C ASP A 52 -14.20 12.81 14.87
N ALA A 53 -12.96 13.26 14.97
CA ALA A 53 -12.55 14.16 16.04
C ALA A 53 -11.26 14.92 15.69
N VAL A 54 -11.02 16.05 16.38
CA VAL A 54 -9.76 16.78 16.25
C VAL A 54 -8.64 15.96 16.90
N ARG A 55 -7.62 15.60 16.11
CA ARG A 55 -6.47 14.78 16.54
C ARG A 55 -5.16 15.30 15.94
N GLY A 56 -4.05 14.86 16.55
CA GLY A 56 -2.73 14.86 15.94
C GLY A 56 -2.43 13.50 15.34
N ILE A 57 -1.77 13.47 14.19
CA ILE A 57 -1.30 12.23 13.54
C ILE A 57 0.22 12.26 13.51
N GLY A 58 0.86 11.23 14.07
CA GLY A 58 2.31 11.02 14.03
C GLY A 58 2.69 9.97 12.98
N ILE A 59 3.60 10.35 12.08
CA ILE A 59 4.07 9.51 10.97
C ILE A 59 5.56 9.25 11.17
N ARG A 60 5.98 7.99 11.02
CA ARG A 60 7.37 7.53 11.05
C ARG A 60 7.57 6.49 9.96
N ASP A 61 8.66 6.60 9.20
CA ASP A 61 8.98 5.69 8.08
C ASP A 61 7.81 5.51 7.09
N GLY A 62 7.08 6.60 6.81
CA GLY A 62 5.92 6.59 5.92
C GLY A 62 4.65 5.94 6.48
N MET A 63 4.67 5.51 7.75
CA MET A 63 3.54 4.85 8.40
C MET A 63 2.90 5.75 9.46
N ILE A 64 1.57 5.73 9.55
CA ILE A 64 0.84 6.34 10.67
C ILE A 64 1.06 5.43 11.89
N VAL A 65 1.78 5.94 12.89
CA VAL A 65 2.11 5.19 14.11
C VAL A 65 1.44 5.76 15.35
N ALA A 66 0.83 6.93 15.26
CA ALA A 66 0.06 7.53 16.35
C ALA A 66 -1.11 8.37 15.83
N ILE A 67 -2.25 8.27 16.49
CA ILE A 67 -3.37 9.21 16.41
C ILE A 67 -3.67 9.62 17.86
N SER A 68 -3.52 10.92 18.20
CA SER A 68 -3.49 11.39 19.58
C SER A 68 -4.37 12.61 19.84
N GLU A 69 -4.93 12.68 21.03
CA GLU A 69 -5.58 13.91 21.56
C GLU A 69 -4.55 14.92 22.03
N GLY A 70 -3.43 14.42 22.56
CA GLY A 70 -2.34 15.23 23.07
C GLY A 70 -1.39 15.73 21.97
N PRO A 71 -0.50 16.65 22.33
CA PRO A 71 0.48 17.17 21.40
C PRO A 71 1.50 16.10 21.01
N LEU A 72 1.85 16.08 19.73
CA LEU A 72 2.90 15.24 19.17
C LEU A 72 4.07 16.11 18.74
N SER A 73 5.31 15.58 18.86
CA SER A 73 6.55 16.22 18.42
C SER A 73 7.05 15.55 17.13
N GLY A 74 7.31 16.33 16.09
CA GLY A 74 7.81 15.86 14.81
C GLY A 74 8.92 16.74 14.25
N ARG A 75 9.73 16.18 13.36
CA ARG A 75 10.77 16.91 12.61
C ARG A 75 10.13 17.92 11.66
N GLU A 76 9.02 17.51 11.03
CA GLU A 76 8.16 18.36 10.23
C GLU A 76 6.76 18.40 10.84
N VAL A 77 6.07 19.55 10.71
CA VAL A 77 4.71 19.72 11.21
C VAL A 77 3.84 20.40 10.17
N ILE A 78 2.75 19.74 9.80
CA ILE A 78 1.67 20.31 8.99
C ILE A 78 0.59 20.80 9.96
N ASP A 79 0.29 22.10 9.94
CA ASP A 79 -0.84 22.65 10.68
C ASP A 79 -2.15 22.45 9.89
N ALA A 80 -2.98 21.54 10.36
CA ALA A 80 -4.25 21.19 9.76
C ALA A 80 -5.46 21.75 10.53
N ARG A 81 -5.26 22.76 11.39
CA ARG A 81 -6.38 23.38 12.12
C ARG A 81 -7.41 23.97 11.17
N GLY A 82 -8.67 23.61 11.38
CA GLY A 82 -9.79 24.00 10.51
C GLY A 82 -9.91 23.18 9.22
N LEU A 83 -9.05 22.20 9.01
CA LEU A 83 -9.08 21.27 7.87
C LEU A 83 -9.56 19.88 8.30
N VAL A 84 -10.06 19.13 7.32
CA VAL A 84 -10.33 17.69 7.45
C VAL A 84 -9.09 16.91 7.04
N VAL A 85 -8.77 15.88 7.81
CA VAL A 85 -7.73 14.90 7.51
C VAL A 85 -8.38 13.53 7.41
N GLY A 86 -8.35 12.93 6.26
CA GLY A 86 -8.94 11.61 5.99
C GLY A 86 -7.98 10.73 5.19
N PRO A 87 -8.30 9.45 5.01
CA PRO A 87 -7.63 8.60 4.05
C PRO A 87 -7.69 9.19 2.64
N GLY A 88 -6.62 9.03 1.87
CA GLY A 88 -6.65 9.41 0.46
C GLY A 88 -7.58 8.52 -0.34
N PHE A 89 -8.19 9.08 -1.38
CA PHE A 89 -9.08 8.32 -2.25
C PHE A 89 -8.33 7.27 -3.08
N ILE A 90 -9.00 6.14 -3.32
CA ILE A 90 -8.56 5.09 -4.22
C ILE A 90 -9.46 5.14 -5.44
N ASP A 91 -8.89 5.48 -6.60
CA ASP A 91 -9.60 5.48 -7.88
C ASP A 91 -9.44 4.12 -8.55
N LEU A 92 -10.53 3.38 -8.64
CA LEU A 92 -10.54 1.99 -9.17
C LEU A 92 -10.76 1.92 -10.68
N HIS A 93 -11.11 3.03 -11.33
CA HIS A 93 -11.43 3.09 -12.75
C HIS A 93 -10.74 4.26 -13.41
N GLN A 94 -9.54 4.04 -13.88
CA GLN A 94 -8.67 5.11 -14.36
C GLN A 94 -7.79 4.64 -15.53
N HIS A 95 -7.78 5.41 -16.61
CA HIS A 95 -7.06 5.08 -17.85
C HIS A 95 -5.90 6.03 -18.17
N ALA A 96 -5.85 7.19 -17.55
CA ALA A 96 -4.84 8.20 -17.83
C ALA A 96 -3.70 8.17 -16.79
N PHE A 97 -2.48 7.88 -17.24
CA PHE A 97 -1.28 7.77 -16.40
C PHE A 97 -0.21 8.80 -16.80
N ASP A 98 -0.57 9.83 -17.54
CA ASP A 98 0.32 10.95 -17.81
C ASP A 98 0.53 11.84 -16.57
N GLU A 99 1.62 12.60 -16.56
CA GLU A 99 2.03 13.40 -15.41
C GLU A 99 0.95 14.43 -14.98
N GLU A 100 0.29 15.06 -15.96
CA GLU A 100 -0.74 16.06 -15.67
C GLU A 100 -1.98 15.43 -15.02
N SER A 101 -2.45 14.31 -15.55
CA SER A 101 -3.57 13.56 -14.99
C SER A 101 -3.28 13.10 -13.55
N ILE A 102 -2.08 12.57 -13.29
CA ILE A 102 -1.64 12.17 -11.96
C ILE A 102 -1.58 13.38 -11.02
N ARG A 103 -1.07 14.51 -11.48
CA ARG A 103 -1.00 15.74 -10.69
C ARG A 103 -2.38 16.27 -10.31
N LEU A 104 -3.33 16.26 -11.25
CA LEU A 104 -4.71 16.68 -10.99
C LEU A 104 -5.39 15.76 -9.98
N LYS A 105 -5.27 14.45 -10.13
CA LYS A 105 -5.81 13.46 -9.17
C LYS A 105 -5.21 13.63 -7.77
N ALA A 106 -3.90 13.83 -7.66
CA ALA A 106 -3.25 14.10 -6.38
C ALA A 106 -3.81 15.36 -5.70
N ARG A 107 -4.09 16.41 -6.46
CA ARG A 107 -4.71 17.66 -5.93
C ARG A 107 -6.16 17.48 -5.53
N ASP A 108 -6.84 16.49 -6.08
CA ASP A 108 -8.21 16.12 -5.74
C ASP A 108 -8.29 15.09 -4.59
N GLY A 109 -7.14 14.77 -3.98
CA GLY A 109 -7.05 13.89 -2.82
C GLY A 109 -6.94 12.40 -3.15
N VAL A 110 -6.75 12.04 -4.42
CA VAL A 110 -6.47 10.64 -4.81
C VAL A 110 -5.03 10.30 -4.47
N THR A 111 -4.83 9.18 -3.78
CA THR A 111 -3.51 8.67 -3.40
C THR A 111 -3.17 7.33 -4.06
N SER A 112 -4.17 6.64 -4.59
CA SER A 112 -4.00 5.37 -5.30
C SER A 112 -4.88 5.35 -6.54
N ILE A 113 -4.32 4.88 -7.65
CA ILE A 113 -4.99 4.79 -8.95
C ILE A 113 -4.86 3.38 -9.50
N LEU A 114 -5.97 2.78 -9.88
CA LEU A 114 -6.02 1.42 -10.39
C LEU A 114 -6.70 1.37 -11.75
N GLU A 115 -6.03 0.72 -12.72
CA GLU A 115 -6.61 0.37 -14.01
C GLU A 115 -7.18 -1.04 -13.94
N LEU A 116 -8.41 -1.17 -13.52
CA LEU A 116 -9.01 -2.48 -13.27
C LEU A 116 -9.94 -2.98 -14.39
N GLU A 117 -10.38 -2.11 -15.30
CA GLU A 117 -11.30 -2.49 -16.39
C GLU A 117 -10.55 -3.06 -17.59
N ALA A 118 -9.84 -2.18 -18.30
CA ALA A 118 -9.13 -2.58 -19.52
C ALA A 118 -7.88 -3.39 -19.19
N GLY A 119 -7.12 -2.98 -18.21
CA GLY A 119 -5.92 -3.67 -17.76
C GLY A 119 -4.82 -3.75 -18.82
N THR A 120 -3.99 -4.78 -18.71
CA THR A 120 -2.88 -5.02 -19.63
C THR A 120 -2.62 -6.51 -19.86
N ALA A 121 -2.04 -6.85 -21.03
CA ALA A 121 -1.53 -8.19 -21.30
C ALA A 121 -0.06 -8.37 -20.87
N GLY A 122 0.60 -7.34 -20.34
CA GLY A 122 2.00 -7.35 -19.92
C GLY A 122 2.20 -6.65 -18.58
N VAL A 123 1.77 -7.27 -17.50
CA VAL A 123 1.71 -6.68 -16.16
C VAL A 123 3.09 -6.27 -15.66
N ALA A 124 4.08 -7.15 -15.74
CA ALA A 124 5.45 -6.85 -15.31
C ALA A 124 6.03 -5.64 -16.05
N ARG A 125 5.82 -5.57 -17.36
CA ARG A 125 6.25 -4.42 -18.18
C ARG A 125 5.53 -3.15 -17.76
N TRP A 126 4.22 -3.22 -17.53
CA TRP A 126 3.40 -2.08 -17.14
C TRP A 126 3.91 -1.45 -15.82
N TYR A 127 4.22 -2.28 -14.83
CA TYR A 127 4.84 -1.82 -13.57
C TYR A 127 6.25 -1.27 -13.79
N GLY A 128 7.06 -1.94 -14.59
CA GLY A 128 8.44 -1.49 -14.89
C GLY A 128 8.51 -0.10 -15.52
N GLU A 129 7.57 0.23 -16.40
CA GLU A 129 7.48 1.54 -17.03
C GLU A 129 7.09 2.67 -16.08
N ARG A 130 6.52 2.34 -14.90
CA ARG A 130 6.02 3.29 -13.89
C ARG A 130 6.84 3.31 -12.60
N ALA A 131 7.75 2.37 -12.46
CA ALA A 131 8.61 2.27 -11.28
C ALA A 131 9.44 3.53 -11.09
N GLY A 132 9.30 4.19 -9.93
CA GLY A 132 10.04 5.39 -9.57
C GLY A 132 9.60 6.68 -10.28
N VAL A 133 8.60 6.64 -11.16
CA VAL A 133 8.07 7.82 -11.89
C VAL A 133 6.69 8.24 -11.39
N SER A 134 5.83 7.29 -11.02
CA SER A 134 4.50 7.62 -10.53
C SER A 134 4.56 8.23 -9.13
N ARG A 135 3.84 9.35 -8.95
CA ARG A 135 3.72 10.04 -7.66
C ARG A 135 2.59 9.48 -6.80
N LEU A 136 1.71 8.67 -7.37
CA LEU A 136 0.62 8.00 -6.68
C LEU A 136 0.89 6.49 -6.65
N ASN A 137 0.35 5.83 -5.64
CA ASN A 137 0.29 4.38 -5.68
C ASN A 137 -0.50 3.96 -6.92
N HIS A 138 -0.09 2.89 -7.56
CA HIS A 138 -0.72 2.47 -8.80
C HIS A 138 -0.78 0.95 -8.92
N GLY A 139 -1.79 0.48 -9.63
CA GLY A 139 -1.99 -0.93 -9.91
C GLY A 139 -2.75 -1.14 -11.21
N VAL A 140 -2.70 -2.36 -11.72
CA VAL A 140 -3.32 -2.75 -12.98
C VAL A 140 -3.89 -4.15 -12.86
N SER A 141 -4.95 -4.43 -13.61
CA SER A 141 -5.47 -5.79 -13.81
C SER A 141 -4.73 -6.52 -14.95
N ALA A 142 -4.69 -7.84 -14.87
CA ALA A 142 -4.51 -8.66 -16.06
C ALA A 142 -5.80 -8.52 -16.89
N GLY A 143 -5.73 -7.75 -17.98
CA GLY A 143 -6.91 -7.36 -18.73
C GLY A 143 -7.35 -8.42 -19.72
N HIS A 144 -8.59 -8.88 -19.62
CA HIS A 144 -9.18 -9.79 -20.60
C HIS A 144 -9.15 -9.19 -22.01
N ILE A 145 -9.48 -7.90 -22.17
CA ILE A 145 -9.47 -7.22 -23.45
C ILE A 145 -8.11 -7.33 -24.16
N PRO A 146 -6.99 -6.82 -23.63
CA PRO A 146 -5.70 -6.86 -24.30
C PRO A 146 -5.14 -8.28 -24.43
N VAL A 147 -5.45 -9.17 -23.48
CA VAL A 147 -5.06 -10.58 -23.56
C VAL A 147 -5.83 -11.27 -24.71
N ARG A 148 -7.14 -11.02 -24.84
CA ARG A 148 -7.94 -11.56 -25.94
C ARG A 148 -7.47 -11.04 -27.30
N MET A 149 -7.16 -9.76 -27.41
CA MET A 149 -6.56 -9.18 -28.62
C MET A 149 -5.26 -9.87 -29.00
N LYS A 150 -4.38 -10.09 -28.01
CA LYS A 150 -3.10 -10.79 -28.22
C LYS A 150 -3.32 -12.22 -28.69
N VAL A 151 -4.16 -12.99 -28.03
CA VAL A 151 -4.41 -14.40 -28.34
C VAL A 151 -5.07 -14.56 -29.73
N MET A 152 -5.99 -13.68 -30.09
CA MET A 152 -6.66 -13.70 -31.38
C MET A 152 -5.87 -13.05 -32.53
N GLY A 153 -4.68 -12.52 -32.23
CA GLY A 153 -3.78 -11.94 -33.23
C GLY A 153 -4.24 -10.59 -33.78
N ASP A 154 -4.94 -9.81 -32.97
CA ASP A 154 -5.25 -8.41 -33.28
C ASP A 154 -4.02 -7.53 -33.06
N LEU A 155 -3.96 -6.40 -33.77
CA LEU A 155 -2.89 -5.42 -33.54
C LEU A 155 -3.02 -4.79 -32.14
N PRO A 156 -1.88 -4.57 -31.45
CA PRO A 156 -1.91 -3.92 -30.15
C PRO A 156 -2.53 -2.52 -30.21
N SER A 157 -3.54 -2.28 -29.38
CA SER A 157 -4.15 -0.97 -29.13
C SER A 157 -4.77 -0.97 -27.74
N PHE A 158 -5.17 0.22 -27.24
CA PHE A 158 -5.82 0.31 -25.94
C PHE A 158 -7.14 -0.50 -25.89
N LEU A 159 -7.97 -0.38 -26.92
CA LEU A 159 -9.21 -1.14 -27.10
C LEU A 159 -9.25 -1.79 -28.49
N PRO A 160 -9.96 -2.90 -28.66
CA PRO A 160 -10.12 -3.54 -29.97
C PRO A 160 -10.99 -2.67 -30.88
N LYS A 161 -10.70 -2.73 -32.17
CA LYS A 161 -11.61 -2.16 -33.17
C LYS A 161 -12.90 -3.00 -33.21
N SER A 162 -14.03 -2.38 -33.55
CA SER A 162 -15.32 -3.03 -33.60
C SER A 162 -15.40 -4.17 -34.61
N ASP A 163 -14.53 -4.19 -35.60
CA ASP A 163 -14.41 -5.23 -36.64
C ASP A 163 -13.25 -6.21 -36.38
N SER A 164 -12.55 -6.09 -35.29
CA SER A 164 -11.42 -6.96 -34.92
C SER A 164 -11.88 -8.35 -34.51
N ARG A 165 -10.95 -9.31 -34.49
CA ARG A 165 -11.25 -10.68 -34.07
C ARG A 165 -11.68 -10.77 -32.63
N ALA A 166 -11.03 -10.01 -31.75
CA ALA A 166 -11.36 -9.96 -30.35
C ALA A 166 -12.79 -9.42 -30.10
N ALA A 167 -13.30 -8.53 -30.96
CA ALA A 167 -14.65 -8.01 -30.82
C ALA A 167 -15.71 -8.91 -31.45
N THR A 168 -15.39 -9.61 -32.56
CA THR A 168 -16.41 -10.22 -33.42
C THR A 168 -16.41 -11.75 -33.45
N ARG A 169 -15.37 -12.42 -32.95
CA ARG A 169 -15.22 -13.86 -33.05
C ARG A 169 -15.21 -14.55 -31.68
N THR A 170 -15.98 -15.60 -31.54
CA THR A 170 -15.89 -16.49 -30.36
C THR A 170 -14.53 -17.18 -30.31
N ALA A 171 -13.94 -17.31 -29.13
CA ALA A 171 -12.70 -18.02 -28.92
C ALA A 171 -12.85 -19.52 -29.15
N SER A 172 -11.86 -20.15 -29.80
CA SER A 172 -11.74 -21.59 -29.86
C SER A 172 -11.29 -22.17 -28.51
N GLN A 173 -11.35 -23.49 -28.35
CA GLN A 173 -10.92 -24.17 -27.14
C GLN A 173 -9.43 -23.89 -26.82
N ASP A 174 -8.55 -23.95 -27.83
CA ASP A 174 -7.14 -23.69 -27.68
C ASP A 174 -6.90 -22.22 -27.28
N GLU A 175 -7.68 -21.29 -27.82
CA GLU A 175 -7.60 -19.87 -27.46
C GLU A 175 -8.10 -19.61 -26.02
N LEU A 176 -9.14 -20.33 -25.57
CA LEU A 176 -9.59 -20.28 -24.19
C LEU A 176 -8.50 -20.71 -23.20
N GLU A 177 -7.79 -21.79 -23.53
CA GLU A 177 -6.67 -22.26 -22.71
C GLU A 177 -5.52 -21.26 -22.69
N GLU A 178 -5.23 -20.61 -23.82
CA GLU A 178 -4.21 -19.57 -23.90
C GLU A 178 -4.62 -18.31 -23.11
N LEU A 179 -5.88 -17.88 -23.25
CA LEU A 179 -6.43 -16.76 -22.46
C LEU A 179 -6.23 -17.00 -20.96
N ARG A 180 -6.59 -18.17 -20.46
CA ARG A 180 -6.41 -18.54 -19.05
C ARG A 180 -4.96 -18.49 -18.61
N ARG A 181 -4.04 -19.04 -19.43
CA ARG A 181 -2.60 -19.02 -19.12
C ARG A 181 -2.06 -17.59 -19.03
N GLU A 182 -2.43 -16.75 -19.98
CA GLU A 182 -1.98 -15.35 -20.04
C GLU A 182 -2.52 -14.52 -18.85
N LEU A 183 -3.79 -14.69 -18.49
CA LEU A 183 -4.38 -14.02 -17.33
C LEU A 183 -3.76 -14.51 -16.03
N ALA A 184 -3.57 -15.82 -15.86
CA ALA A 184 -2.91 -16.40 -14.70
C ALA A 184 -1.45 -15.92 -14.58
N ARG A 185 -0.75 -15.80 -15.71
CA ARG A 185 0.60 -15.19 -15.74
C ARG A 185 0.56 -13.76 -15.25
N GLY A 186 -0.39 -12.95 -15.71
CA GLY A 186 -0.55 -11.57 -15.27
C GLY A 186 -0.78 -11.45 -13.75
N LEU A 187 -1.58 -12.35 -13.16
CA LEU A 187 -1.74 -12.40 -11.70
C LEU A 187 -0.43 -12.75 -11.00
N THR A 188 0.35 -13.69 -11.54
CA THR A 188 1.67 -14.05 -11.00
C THR A 188 2.67 -12.89 -11.11
N GLU A 189 2.54 -12.04 -12.13
CA GLU A 189 3.34 -10.83 -12.34
C GLU A 189 2.92 -9.66 -11.44
N GLY A 190 1.89 -9.82 -10.61
CA GLY A 190 1.44 -8.85 -9.62
C GLY A 190 0.21 -8.04 -10.02
N ALA A 191 -0.58 -8.50 -10.98
CA ALA A 191 -1.86 -7.85 -11.28
C ALA A 191 -2.76 -7.84 -10.05
N ALA A 192 -3.45 -6.73 -9.82
CA ALA A 192 -4.36 -6.56 -8.68
C ALA A 192 -5.67 -7.38 -8.83
N ALA A 193 -6.05 -7.69 -10.06
CA ALA A 193 -7.27 -8.42 -10.40
C ALA A 193 -7.19 -8.95 -11.86
N VAL A 194 -8.24 -9.66 -12.30
CA VAL A 194 -8.54 -9.84 -13.72
C VAL A 194 -9.59 -8.78 -14.09
N GLY A 195 -9.31 -8.01 -15.13
CA GLY A 195 -10.18 -6.92 -15.60
C GLY A 195 -10.99 -7.34 -16.83
N PHE A 196 -12.23 -6.89 -16.89
CA PHE A 196 -13.15 -7.16 -17.99
C PHE A 196 -13.86 -5.88 -18.46
N GLY A 197 -14.02 -5.76 -19.75
CA GLY A 197 -14.83 -4.71 -20.38
C GLY A 197 -15.66 -5.32 -21.51
N PHE A 198 -16.75 -5.98 -21.18
CA PHE A 198 -17.55 -6.81 -22.11
C PHE A 198 -18.12 -6.02 -23.30
N GLY A 199 -18.37 -4.73 -23.11
CA GLY A 199 -18.83 -3.87 -24.20
C GLY A 199 -17.85 -3.77 -25.37
N TYR A 200 -16.57 -4.05 -25.13
CA TYR A 200 -15.51 -4.02 -26.14
C TYR A 200 -15.22 -5.39 -26.76
N THR A 201 -15.69 -6.47 -26.12
CA THR A 201 -15.51 -7.85 -26.59
C THR A 201 -16.85 -8.61 -26.62
N PRO A 202 -17.84 -8.12 -27.37
CA PRO A 202 -19.20 -8.63 -27.33
C PRO A 202 -19.33 -10.09 -27.81
N ALA A 203 -18.32 -10.64 -28.51
CA ALA A 203 -18.30 -12.04 -28.92
C ALA A 203 -17.65 -12.96 -27.84
N ALA A 204 -17.22 -12.45 -26.70
CA ALA A 204 -16.83 -13.27 -25.57
C ALA A 204 -18.08 -13.95 -25.00
N THR A 205 -18.02 -15.27 -24.86
CA THR A 205 -19.18 -16.06 -24.37
C THR A 205 -19.17 -16.11 -22.84
N GLU A 206 -20.32 -16.39 -22.24
CA GLU A 206 -20.43 -16.64 -20.81
C GLU A 206 -19.46 -17.74 -20.35
N ALA A 207 -19.37 -18.85 -21.10
CA ALA A 207 -18.43 -19.94 -20.84
C ALA A 207 -16.93 -19.46 -20.88
N GLU A 208 -16.58 -18.51 -21.73
CA GLU A 208 -15.26 -17.90 -21.75
C GLU A 208 -15.00 -17.11 -20.47
N ILE A 209 -15.99 -16.34 -20.02
CA ILE A 209 -15.89 -15.50 -18.82
C ILE A 209 -15.77 -16.36 -17.55
N GLU A 210 -16.62 -17.40 -17.45
CA GLU A 210 -16.61 -18.34 -16.31
C GLU A 210 -15.31 -19.15 -16.21
N ALA A 211 -14.61 -19.34 -17.33
CA ALA A 211 -13.36 -20.08 -17.38
C ALA A 211 -12.14 -19.25 -16.93
N MET A 212 -12.24 -17.94 -16.80
CA MET A 212 -11.13 -17.01 -16.47
C MET A 212 -11.05 -16.70 -15.00
#